data_0e688c154352dde29717e8840af03d70
#
_entry.id   0e688c154352dde29717e8840af03d70
#
_cell.length_a   1.000
_cell.length_b   1.000
_cell.length_c   1.000
_cell.angle_alpha   90.00
_cell.angle_beta   90.00
_cell.angle_gamma   90.00
#
_symmetry.space_group_name_H-M   'P 1'
#
loop_
_entity.id
_entity.type
_entity.pdbx_description
1 polymer ?
#
loop_
_entity_poly.entity_id
_entity_poly.type
_entity_poly.pdbx_seq_one_letter_code
_entity_poly.pdbx_strand_id
1 'polypeptide(L)'
;QAHPQFIPCGTIHAAYAAEHDFRAELAWMRAHGLHGVKIHPEFQHFNLDDERLFPVFEEMERTDMFLISHTGDPRVEVSGPERMVRVATAFPNLRCIATHLGSWGDWEAERIRPLAKLPNIYVDISSSFSYVEDKAPLLEMMGLYDPRHIFFGSDYPIWCPHKVLDKTQALGIEPGLLE
;
A
#
# COMPACT_ATOMS: atom_id res chain seq x y z
N GLN A 1 5.60 19.95 -13.18
CA GLN A 1 6.07 19.54 -11.85
C GLN A 1 7.43 20.16 -11.55
N ALA A 2 7.58 20.77 -10.35
CA ALA A 2 8.86 21.34 -9.95
C ALA A 2 9.92 20.26 -9.63
N HIS A 3 9.48 19.03 -9.35
CA HIS A 3 10.32 17.91 -8.97
C HIS A 3 9.83 16.63 -9.69
N PRO A 4 10.32 16.36 -10.91
CA PRO A 4 9.84 15.25 -11.75
C PRO A 4 10.14 13.85 -11.17
N GLN A 5 11.03 13.75 -10.18
CA GLN A 5 11.33 12.50 -9.47
C GLN A 5 10.21 12.05 -8.53
N PHE A 6 9.25 12.92 -8.19
CA PHE A 6 8.10 12.54 -7.36
C PHE A 6 6.93 12.08 -8.21
N ILE A 7 6.30 10.99 -7.80
CA ILE A 7 5.03 10.50 -8.35
C ILE A 7 3.94 10.84 -7.32
N PRO A 8 3.20 11.94 -7.51
CA PRO A 8 2.19 12.34 -6.55
C PRO A 8 0.96 11.43 -6.65
N CYS A 9 0.31 11.21 -5.50
CA CYS A 9 -0.95 10.47 -5.41
C CYS A 9 -2.06 11.40 -4.91
N GLY A 10 -3.26 11.14 -5.38
CA GLY A 10 -4.48 11.71 -4.82
C GLY A 10 -5.01 10.86 -3.66
N THR A 11 -6.17 11.22 -3.17
CA THR A 11 -6.96 10.42 -2.23
C THR A 11 -8.44 10.47 -2.59
N ILE A 12 -9.20 9.45 -2.21
CA ILE A 12 -10.64 9.39 -2.39
C ILE A 12 -11.28 8.78 -1.15
N HIS A 13 -12.51 9.19 -0.84
CA HIS A 13 -13.28 8.67 0.28
C HIS A 13 -14.49 7.90 -0.22
N ALA A 14 -14.81 6.76 0.41
CA ALA A 14 -15.89 5.88 -0.01
C ALA A 14 -17.27 6.59 -0.06
N ALA A 15 -17.58 7.43 0.93
CA ALA A 15 -18.82 8.21 0.92
C ALA A 15 -18.85 9.24 -0.21
N TYR A 16 -17.73 9.92 -0.47
CA TYR A 16 -17.60 10.85 -1.58
C TYR A 16 -17.82 10.14 -2.91
N ALA A 17 -17.19 8.99 -3.13
CA ALA A 17 -17.31 8.22 -4.37
C ALA A 17 -18.76 7.75 -4.65
N ALA A 18 -19.56 7.52 -3.60
CA ALA A 18 -20.95 7.14 -3.74
C ALA A 18 -21.89 8.30 -4.13
N GLU A 19 -21.50 9.54 -3.81
CA GLU A 19 -22.36 10.74 -3.96
C GLU A 19 -21.90 11.68 -5.09
N HIS A 20 -20.69 11.51 -5.61
CA HIS A 20 -20.07 12.42 -6.58
C HIS A 20 -19.55 11.68 -7.81
N ASP A 21 -19.22 12.43 -8.85
CA ASP A 21 -18.62 11.88 -10.07
C ASP A 21 -17.12 11.59 -9.84
N PHE A 22 -16.83 10.43 -9.26
CA PHE A 22 -15.44 9.99 -9.03
C PHE A 22 -14.66 9.81 -10.34
N ARG A 23 -15.33 9.56 -11.48
CA ARG A 23 -14.63 9.42 -12.78
C ARG A 23 -14.05 10.74 -13.23
N ALA A 24 -14.79 11.83 -13.06
CA ALA A 24 -14.28 13.18 -13.33
C ALA A 24 -13.10 13.50 -12.41
N GLU A 25 -13.17 13.12 -11.14
CA GLU A 25 -12.09 13.31 -10.17
C GLU A 25 -10.82 12.51 -10.56
N LEU A 26 -10.95 11.24 -10.88
CA LEU A 26 -9.82 10.42 -11.34
C LEU A 26 -9.22 10.95 -12.67
N ALA A 27 -10.07 11.39 -13.59
CA ALA A 27 -9.62 12.01 -14.83
C ALA A 27 -8.85 13.31 -14.59
N TRP A 28 -9.33 14.13 -13.65
CA TRP A 28 -8.64 15.34 -13.22
C TRP A 28 -7.29 15.02 -12.58
N MET A 29 -7.24 14.05 -11.66
CA MET A 29 -5.99 13.59 -11.05
C MET A 29 -4.95 13.20 -12.11
N ARG A 30 -5.33 12.37 -13.08
CA ARG A 30 -4.45 11.93 -14.16
C ARG A 30 -3.96 13.10 -15.03
N ALA A 31 -4.86 14.01 -15.40
CA ALA A 31 -4.53 15.20 -16.19
C ALA A 31 -3.51 16.12 -15.48
N HIS A 32 -3.44 16.03 -14.14
CA HIS A 32 -2.49 16.78 -13.31
C HIS A 32 -1.28 15.96 -12.86
N GLY A 33 -1.09 14.76 -13.42
CA GLY A 33 0.07 13.91 -13.16
C GLY A 33 0.00 13.11 -11.85
N LEU A 34 -1.19 12.95 -11.26
CA LEU A 34 -1.42 12.05 -10.12
C LEU A 34 -1.80 10.67 -10.68
N HIS A 35 -0.89 9.71 -10.59
CA HIS A 35 -1.07 8.39 -11.20
C HIS A 35 -1.53 7.31 -10.21
N GLY A 36 -1.68 7.64 -8.94
CA GLY A 36 -2.14 6.75 -7.90
C GLY A 36 -3.13 7.40 -6.94
N VAL A 37 -3.81 6.56 -6.20
CA VAL A 37 -4.70 6.96 -5.10
C VAL A 37 -4.18 6.33 -3.81
N LYS A 38 -3.94 7.14 -2.79
CA LYS A 38 -3.65 6.67 -1.42
C LYS A 38 -4.92 6.74 -0.58
N ILE A 39 -5.25 5.65 0.09
CA ILE A 39 -6.31 5.58 1.10
C ILE A 39 -5.74 5.12 2.45
N HIS A 40 -6.40 5.54 3.51
CA HIS A 40 -6.09 5.14 4.87
C HIS A 40 -7.40 4.78 5.60
N PRO A 41 -7.85 3.52 5.49
CA PRO A 41 -9.16 3.10 5.96
C PRO A 41 -9.47 3.48 7.41
N GLU A 42 -8.48 3.38 8.31
CA GLU A 42 -8.62 3.71 9.73
C GLU A 42 -8.95 5.20 9.94
N PHE A 43 -8.22 6.08 9.27
CA PHE A 43 -8.42 7.54 9.40
C PHE A 43 -9.63 8.02 8.60
N GLN A 44 -9.97 7.32 7.53
CA GLN A 44 -11.09 7.66 6.67
C GLN A 44 -12.39 6.94 7.07
N HIS A 45 -12.37 6.05 8.08
CA HIS A 45 -13.52 5.36 8.67
C HIS A 45 -14.35 4.55 7.66
N PHE A 46 -13.69 3.75 6.82
CA PHE A 46 -14.34 2.77 5.96
C PHE A 46 -13.49 1.48 5.86
N ASN A 47 -14.08 0.39 5.43
CA ASN A 47 -13.35 -0.84 5.15
C ASN A 47 -12.57 -0.71 3.84
N LEU A 48 -11.34 -1.23 3.77
CA LEU A 48 -10.53 -1.23 2.56
C LEU A 48 -11.28 -1.83 1.34
N ASP A 49 -12.08 -2.84 1.59
CA ASP A 49 -12.92 -3.54 0.61
C ASP A 49 -14.38 -3.04 0.60
N ASP A 50 -14.60 -1.77 0.92
CA ASP A 50 -15.93 -1.15 0.85
C ASP A 50 -16.43 -1.15 -0.60
N GLU A 51 -17.59 -1.76 -0.83
CA GLU A 51 -18.17 -1.94 -2.17
C GLU A 51 -18.46 -0.61 -2.88
N ARG A 52 -18.59 0.50 -2.15
CA ARG A 52 -18.71 1.85 -2.73
C ARG A 52 -17.45 2.27 -3.49
N LEU A 53 -16.29 1.69 -3.15
CA LEU A 53 -15.02 1.93 -3.84
C LEU A 53 -14.79 1.00 -5.05
N PHE A 54 -15.55 -0.06 -5.21
CA PHE A 54 -15.34 -1.02 -6.31
C PHE A 54 -15.44 -0.36 -7.70
N PRO A 55 -16.42 0.52 -7.98
CA PRO A 55 -16.43 1.26 -9.24
C PRO A 55 -15.24 2.20 -9.43
N VAL A 56 -14.65 2.70 -8.32
CA VAL A 56 -13.42 3.51 -8.34
C VAL A 56 -12.22 2.63 -8.72
N PHE A 57 -12.09 1.46 -8.09
CA PHE A 57 -11.01 0.51 -8.37
C PHE A 57 -11.07 -0.03 -9.80
N GLU A 58 -12.26 -0.30 -10.32
CA GLU A 58 -12.47 -0.67 -11.72
C GLU A 58 -11.99 0.43 -12.69
N GLU A 59 -12.34 1.68 -12.41
CA GLU A 59 -11.89 2.80 -13.23
C GLU A 59 -10.38 3.03 -13.12
N MET A 60 -9.79 2.87 -11.93
CA MET A 60 -8.35 2.94 -11.73
C MET A 60 -7.63 1.84 -12.52
N GLU A 61 -8.12 0.59 -12.47
CA GLU A 61 -7.60 -0.53 -13.24
C GLU A 61 -7.65 -0.22 -14.75
N ARG A 62 -8.79 0.24 -15.25
CA ARG A 62 -9.01 0.58 -16.65
C ARG A 62 -8.10 1.71 -17.15
N THR A 63 -7.71 2.61 -16.27
CA THR A 63 -6.94 3.83 -16.60
C THR A 63 -5.47 3.76 -16.17
N ASP A 64 -4.98 2.57 -15.79
CA ASP A 64 -3.61 2.30 -15.38
C ASP A 64 -3.14 3.16 -14.17
N MET A 65 -4.07 3.50 -13.28
CA MET A 65 -3.75 4.08 -11.98
C MET A 65 -3.43 2.97 -10.98
N PHE A 66 -2.66 3.28 -9.94
CA PHE A 66 -2.36 2.32 -8.87
C PHE A 66 -2.98 2.74 -7.53
N LEU A 67 -3.23 1.75 -6.69
CA LEU A 67 -3.75 1.93 -5.33
C LEU A 67 -2.60 1.81 -4.32
N ILE A 68 -2.51 2.75 -3.38
CA ILE A 68 -1.75 2.59 -2.15
C ILE A 68 -2.73 2.58 -0.99
N SER A 69 -2.69 1.55 -0.16
CA SER A 69 -3.51 1.52 1.06
C SER A 69 -2.65 1.28 2.29
N HIS A 70 -2.97 2.01 3.37
CA HIS A 70 -2.57 1.54 4.68
C HIS A 70 -3.15 0.13 4.90
N THR A 71 -2.33 -0.80 5.35
CA THR A 71 -2.73 -2.21 5.49
C THR A 71 -2.31 -2.75 6.84
N GLY A 72 -3.29 -3.30 7.56
CA GLY A 72 -3.12 -3.93 8.85
C GLY A 72 -3.03 -2.93 10.01
N ASP A 73 -4.00 -2.96 10.88
CA ASP A 73 -3.94 -2.46 12.25
C ASP A 73 -4.77 -3.46 13.07
N PRO A 74 -4.13 -4.31 13.89
CA PRO A 74 -4.83 -5.37 14.62
C PRO A 74 -5.89 -4.84 15.59
N ARG A 75 -5.88 -3.53 15.87
CA ARG A 75 -6.85 -2.90 16.77
C ARG A 75 -8.21 -2.64 16.12
N VAL A 76 -8.28 -2.54 14.80
CA VAL A 76 -9.49 -2.04 14.10
C VAL A 76 -9.92 -2.81 12.85
N GLU A 77 -9.23 -3.78 12.39
CA GLU A 77 -9.56 -4.72 11.29
C GLU A 77 -10.16 -4.15 9.98
N VAL A 78 -10.12 -2.82 9.79
CA VAL A 78 -10.72 -2.19 8.59
C VAL A 78 -9.82 -2.26 7.35
N SER A 79 -8.54 -2.58 7.53
CA SER A 79 -7.53 -2.66 6.48
C SER A 79 -6.67 -3.93 6.57
N GLY A 80 -7.16 -4.98 7.20
CA GLY A 80 -6.44 -6.26 7.31
C GLY A 80 -6.02 -6.81 5.94
N PRO A 81 -4.97 -7.65 5.89
CA PRO A 81 -4.47 -8.24 4.64
C PRO A 81 -5.55 -8.99 3.86
N GLU A 82 -6.52 -9.60 4.54
CA GLU A 82 -7.64 -10.32 3.93
C GLU A 82 -8.52 -9.40 3.07
N ARG A 83 -8.69 -8.14 3.48
CA ARG A 83 -9.45 -7.15 2.71
C ARG A 83 -8.69 -6.72 1.46
N MET A 84 -7.37 -6.55 1.55
CA MET A 84 -6.54 -6.27 0.38
C MET A 84 -6.54 -7.46 -0.60
N VAL A 85 -6.52 -8.71 -0.10
CA VAL A 85 -6.69 -9.92 -0.93
C VAL A 85 -8.02 -9.87 -1.70
N ARG A 86 -9.12 -9.49 -1.07
CA ARG A 86 -10.42 -9.34 -1.75
C ARG A 86 -10.36 -8.30 -2.87
N VAL A 87 -9.82 -7.12 -2.59
CA VAL A 87 -9.67 -6.05 -3.60
C VAL A 87 -8.78 -6.51 -4.75
N ALA A 88 -7.57 -7.00 -4.46
CA ALA A 88 -6.62 -7.41 -5.49
C ALA A 88 -7.09 -8.61 -6.32
N THR A 89 -7.93 -9.49 -5.75
CA THR A 89 -8.55 -10.60 -6.48
C THR A 89 -9.69 -10.12 -7.38
N ALA A 90 -10.48 -9.15 -6.91
CA ALA A 90 -11.57 -8.58 -7.70
C ALA A 90 -11.06 -7.73 -8.88
N PHE A 91 -9.89 -7.11 -8.74
CA PHE A 91 -9.27 -6.23 -9.74
C PHE A 91 -7.83 -6.71 -10.06
N PRO A 92 -7.67 -7.78 -10.84
CA PRO A 92 -6.39 -8.47 -11.00
C PRO A 92 -5.33 -7.67 -11.79
N ASN A 93 -5.72 -6.63 -12.53
CA ASN A 93 -4.79 -5.75 -13.23
C ASN A 93 -4.56 -4.42 -12.48
N LEU A 94 -5.27 -4.17 -11.39
CA LEU A 94 -5.01 -3.04 -10.52
C LEU A 94 -3.74 -3.32 -9.69
N ARG A 95 -2.71 -2.51 -9.90
CA ARG A 95 -1.51 -2.58 -9.05
C ARG A 95 -1.83 -2.03 -7.67
N CYS A 96 -1.69 -2.84 -6.64
CA CYS A 96 -1.98 -2.48 -5.26
C CYS A 96 -0.70 -2.50 -4.43
N ILE A 97 -0.40 -1.40 -3.77
CA ILE A 97 0.69 -1.31 -2.79
C ILE A 97 0.07 -1.41 -1.39
N ALA A 98 0.26 -2.56 -0.75
CA ALA A 98 -0.13 -2.80 0.63
C ALA A 98 1.01 -2.36 1.54
N THR A 99 0.87 -1.21 2.21
CA THR A 99 1.95 -0.63 3.00
C THR A 99 2.32 -1.51 4.21
N HIS A 100 3.51 -1.32 4.75
CA HIS A 100 4.00 -1.97 5.98
C HIS A 100 4.06 -3.50 5.88
N LEU A 101 4.60 -4.01 4.76
CA LEU A 101 4.64 -5.44 4.43
C LEU A 101 3.25 -6.11 4.40
N GLY A 102 2.20 -5.32 4.15
CA GLY A 102 0.82 -5.80 4.07
C GLY A 102 0.11 -5.99 5.41
N SER A 103 0.77 -5.71 6.54
CA SER A 103 0.13 -5.84 7.86
C SER A 103 0.90 -5.10 8.95
N TRP A 104 0.61 -3.83 9.15
CA TRP A 104 1.23 -3.06 10.22
C TRP A 104 0.86 -3.63 11.60
N GLY A 105 1.89 -3.97 12.39
CA GLY A 105 1.72 -4.41 13.80
C GLY A 105 1.29 -5.86 14.01
N ASP A 106 0.97 -6.60 12.95
CA ASP A 106 0.57 -8.00 13.00
C ASP A 106 1.27 -8.79 11.88
N TRP A 107 2.46 -9.27 12.18
CA TRP A 107 3.32 -9.94 11.21
C TRP A 107 3.22 -11.47 11.35
N GLU A 108 2.02 -12.00 11.13
CA GLU A 108 1.78 -13.43 11.06
C GLU A 108 1.85 -13.94 9.61
N ALA A 109 2.84 -14.79 9.32
CA ALA A 109 3.10 -15.30 7.98
C ALA A 109 1.87 -15.93 7.32
N GLU A 110 1.05 -16.64 8.09
CA GLU A 110 -0.14 -17.30 7.55
C GLU A 110 -1.21 -16.34 7.07
N ARG A 111 -1.33 -15.16 7.69
CA ARG A 111 -2.25 -14.11 7.24
C ARG A 111 -1.74 -13.38 6.00
N ILE A 112 -0.43 -13.22 5.90
CA ILE A 112 0.23 -12.49 4.79
C ILE A 112 0.39 -13.37 3.54
N ARG A 113 0.59 -14.67 3.70
CA ARG A 113 0.85 -15.60 2.59
C ARG A 113 -0.18 -15.56 1.45
N PRO A 114 -1.51 -15.44 1.69
CA PRO A 114 -2.47 -15.26 0.60
C PRO A 114 -2.24 -13.97 -0.21
N LEU A 115 -1.90 -12.87 0.49
CA LEU A 115 -1.61 -11.58 -0.13
C LEU A 115 -0.35 -11.66 -1.02
N ALA A 116 0.73 -12.26 -0.50
CA ALA A 116 2.01 -12.38 -1.18
C ALA A 116 1.98 -13.25 -2.45
N LYS A 117 0.93 -14.07 -2.63
CA LYS A 117 0.75 -14.90 -3.84
C LYS A 117 0.12 -14.15 -5.01
N LEU A 118 -0.42 -12.97 -4.80
CA LEU A 118 -1.13 -12.21 -5.84
C LEU A 118 -0.12 -11.40 -6.68
N PRO A 119 -0.13 -11.53 -8.01
CA PRO A 119 0.88 -10.92 -8.88
C PRO A 119 0.77 -9.41 -9.01
N ASN A 120 -0.37 -8.83 -8.63
CA ASN A 120 -0.65 -7.41 -8.67
C ASN A 120 -0.46 -6.71 -7.30
N ILE A 121 0.05 -7.45 -6.31
CA ILE A 121 0.39 -6.92 -5.00
C ILE A 121 1.86 -6.54 -4.95
N TYR A 122 2.08 -5.34 -4.46
CA TYR A 122 3.35 -4.78 -4.05
C TYR A 122 3.26 -4.39 -2.57
N VAL A 123 4.39 -4.31 -1.90
CA VAL A 123 4.46 -3.88 -0.49
C VAL A 123 5.58 -2.88 -0.30
N ASP A 124 5.54 -2.13 0.79
CA ASP A 124 6.66 -1.34 1.23
C ASP A 124 7.08 -1.71 2.68
N ILE A 125 8.29 -1.34 3.03
CA ILE A 125 8.85 -1.58 4.37
C ILE A 125 8.65 -0.40 5.31
N SER A 126 7.86 0.60 4.92
CA SER A 126 7.64 1.79 5.72
C SER A 126 7.09 1.44 7.10
N SER A 127 7.57 2.14 8.12
CA SER A 127 7.24 1.93 9.54
C SER A 127 7.53 0.53 10.11
N SER A 128 7.77 -0.50 9.27
CA SER A 128 7.89 -1.89 9.72
C SER A 128 9.03 -2.12 10.70
N PHE A 129 10.23 -1.61 10.39
CA PHE A 129 11.44 -1.82 11.23
C PHE A 129 11.59 -0.84 12.39
N SER A 130 10.68 0.12 12.52
CA SER A 130 10.88 1.22 13.46
C SER A 130 10.36 0.93 14.86
N TYR A 131 9.38 0.03 14.99
CA TYR A 131 8.67 -0.25 16.23
C TYR A 131 9.01 -1.60 16.88
N VAL A 132 9.78 -2.46 16.20
CA VAL A 132 10.06 -3.82 16.69
C VAL A 132 11.53 -4.00 17.01
N GLU A 133 11.80 -4.66 18.13
CA GLU A 133 13.16 -5.07 18.54
C GLU A 133 13.59 -6.34 17.80
N ASP A 134 12.73 -7.35 17.77
CA ASP A 134 12.96 -8.58 17.02
C ASP A 134 12.57 -8.39 15.54
N LYS A 135 13.55 -8.48 14.66
CA LYS A 135 13.39 -8.30 13.22
C LYS A 135 13.08 -9.61 12.48
N ALA A 136 13.23 -10.76 13.14
CA ALA A 136 13.07 -12.05 12.47
C ALA A 136 11.68 -12.24 11.84
N PRO A 137 10.55 -11.89 12.49
CA PRO A 137 9.24 -11.96 11.84
C PRO A 137 9.13 -11.10 10.57
N LEU A 138 9.70 -9.89 10.58
CA LEU A 138 9.65 -8.98 9.43
C LEU A 138 10.47 -9.52 8.25
N LEU A 139 11.64 -10.10 8.51
CA LEU A 139 12.46 -10.74 7.47
C LEU A 139 11.75 -11.97 6.90
N GLU A 140 11.06 -12.73 7.74
CA GLU A 140 10.20 -13.84 7.29
C GLU A 140 9.09 -13.32 6.36
N MET A 141 8.40 -12.23 6.71
CA MET A 141 7.37 -11.62 5.86
C MET A 141 7.95 -11.17 4.53
N MET A 142 9.08 -10.48 4.53
CA MET A 142 9.75 -10.08 3.29
C MET A 142 10.06 -11.28 2.39
N GLY A 143 10.46 -12.41 2.97
CA GLY A 143 10.74 -13.66 2.25
C GLY A 143 9.53 -14.30 1.57
N LEU A 144 8.31 -13.86 1.86
CA LEU A 144 7.09 -14.34 1.20
C LEU A 144 6.86 -13.68 -0.16
N TYR A 145 7.39 -12.46 -0.37
CA TYR A 145 7.20 -11.69 -1.60
C TYR A 145 8.34 -11.89 -2.60
N ASP A 146 8.03 -11.69 -3.87
CA ASP A 146 9.08 -11.45 -4.89
C ASP A 146 9.83 -10.16 -4.50
N PRO A 147 11.17 -10.17 -4.42
CA PRO A 147 11.93 -8.97 -4.08
C PRO A 147 11.61 -7.76 -4.97
N ARG A 148 11.23 -7.97 -6.23
CA ARG A 148 10.83 -6.91 -7.17
C ARG A 148 9.48 -6.26 -6.83
N HIS A 149 8.75 -6.83 -5.88
CA HIS A 149 7.48 -6.31 -5.39
C HIS A 149 7.60 -5.62 -4.02
N ILE A 150 8.83 -5.46 -3.51
CA ILE A 150 9.10 -4.79 -2.23
C ILE A 150 9.73 -3.43 -2.50
N PHE A 151 9.07 -2.38 -2.04
CA PHE A 151 9.59 -1.01 -2.13
C PHE A 151 10.21 -0.54 -0.83
N PHE A 152 11.24 0.30 -0.94
CA PHE A 152 11.66 1.12 0.18
C PHE A 152 10.60 2.18 0.46
N GLY A 153 10.24 2.34 1.74
CA GLY A 153 9.34 3.38 2.23
C GLY A 153 9.77 3.87 3.61
N SER A 154 9.57 5.12 3.92
CA SER A 154 9.90 5.71 5.23
C SER A 154 8.69 6.08 6.06
N ASP A 155 7.53 6.23 5.43
CA ASP A 155 6.33 6.80 6.07
C ASP A 155 6.59 8.23 6.60
N TYR A 156 7.37 9.01 5.82
CA TYR A 156 7.61 10.42 6.16
C TYR A 156 6.28 11.21 6.21
N PRO A 157 6.07 12.11 7.20
CA PRO A 157 7.03 12.65 8.17
C PRO A 157 7.17 11.87 9.49
N ILE A 158 6.55 10.70 9.64
CA ILE A 158 6.64 9.89 10.86
C ILE A 158 8.09 9.47 11.09
N TRP A 159 8.77 9.02 10.04
CA TRP A 159 10.17 8.63 10.09
C TRP A 159 11.02 9.39 9.08
N CYS A 160 12.23 9.78 9.50
CA CYS A 160 13.21 10.36 8.61
C CYS A 160 13.73 9.28 7.63
N PRO A 161 13.68 9.50 6.29
CA PRO A 161 14.09 8.51 5.30
C PRO A 161 15.50 7.97 5.52
N HIS A 162 16.48 8.84 5.86
CA HIS A 162 17.86 8.41 6.13
C HIS A 162 17.93 7.43 7.31
N LYS A 163 17.18 7.67 8.39
CA LYS A 163 17.18 6.76 9.55
C LYS A 163 16.56 5.41 9.21
N VAL A 164 15.55 5.38 8.38
CA VAL A 164 14.96 4.12 7.91
C VAL A 164 15.94 3.37 7.02
N LEU A 165 16.61 4.08 6.11
CA LEU A 165 17.63 3.50 5.24
C LEU A 165 18.78 2.89 6.05
N ASP A 166 19.34 3.63 7.03
CA ASP A 166 20.41 3.15 7.91
C ASP A 166 19.99 1.86 8.64
N LYS A 167 18.74 1.81 9.16
CA LYS A 167 18.21 0.61 9.82
C LYS A 167 18.07 -0.56 8.85
N THR A 168 17.58 -0.32 7.65
CA THR A 168 17.38 -1.35 6.61
C THR A 168 18.73 -1.94 6.19
N GLN A 169 19.74 -1.11 5.98
CA GLN A 169 21.12 -1.54 5.67
C GLN A 169 21.75 -2.35 6.81
N ALA A 170 21.52 -1.95 8.06
CA ALA A 170 22.00 -2.69 9.23
C ALA A 170 21.40 -4.10 9.37
N LEU A 171 20.31 -4.40 8.66
CA LEU A 171 19.71 -5.74 8.58
C LEU A 171 20.34 -6.61 7.47
N GLY A 172 21.32 -6.09 6.73
CA GLY A 172 21.93 -6.79 5.60
C GLY A 172 21.03 -6.87 4.37
N ILE A 173 19.98 -6.04 4.30
CA ILE A 173 19.15 -5.90 3.11
C ILE A 173 19.88 -5.01 2.14
N GLU A 174 20.38 -5.61 1.06
CA GLU A 174 21.10 -4.86 0.02
C GLU A 174 20.16 -3.82 -0.63
N PRO A 175 20.65 -2.60 -0.87
CA PRO A 175 19.87 -1.56 -1.54
C PRO A 175 19.30 -2.01 -2.90
N GLY A 176 20.01 -2.84 -3.64
CA GLY A 176 19.57 -3.38 -4.92
C GLY A 176 18.41 -4.38 -4.85
N LEU A 177 17.96 -4.77 -3.66
CA LEU A 177 16.72 -5.51 -3.46
C LEU A 177 15.50 -4.58 -3.31
N LEU A 178 15.73 -3.26 -3.26
CA LEU A 178 14.72 -2.23 -3.02
C LEU A 178 14.68 -1.21 -4.18
N GLU A 179 15.30 -1.55 -5.32
CA GLU A 179 15.21 -0.76 -6.57
C GLU A 179 13.90 -1.12 -7.34
#